data_40db099c5f6ffe91cd7dda86e660f413
#
_entry.id   40db099c5f6ffe91cd7dda86e660f413
#
_cell.length_a   1.000
_cell.length_b   1.000
_cell.length_c   1.000
_cell.angle_alpha   90.00
_cell.angle_beta   90.00
_cell.angle_gamma   90.00
#
_symmetry.space_group_name_H-M   'P 1'
#
loop_
_entity.id
_entity.type
_entity.pdbx_description
1 polymer ?
#
loop_
_entity_poly.entity_id
_entity_poly.type
_entity_poly.pdbx_seq_one_letter_code
_entity_poly.pdbx_strand_id
1 'polypeptide(L)'
;MHAKKQFRRRPLVDRECGSMLIELLIAMVVLAIGLGGILVLLVASIYTNNTAGKDTTSTMIAEHVLEQISAQPANAVSSLTLTDCAGTGWSINTVGASQGTGSGGSHGGNGANLTTTGIIDWTESYAAVPANYAMKYTACGAGGKQIVYDIRWDILTMSNYSRMIVVSARPSGSPVVGGVRYIIPPNMRTIGGM
;
A
#
# COMPACT_ATOMS: atom_id res chain seq x y z
N MET A 1 -91.22 31.80 23.78
CA MET A 1 -89.97 32.22 24.41
C MET A 1 -88.89 31.15 24.15
N HIS A 2 -88.04 31.40 23.13
CA HIS A 2 -86.91 30.50 22.82
C HIS A 2 -85.61 31.17 23.27
N ALA A 3 -84.98 30.59 24.29
CA ALA A 3 -83.70 31.02 24.78
C ALA A 3 -82.61 30.46 23.86
N LYS A 4 -81.91 31.31 23.09
CA LYS A 4 -80.72 30.96 22.29
C LYS A 4 -79.51 30.74 23.27
N LYS A 5 -79.07 29.50 23.45
CA LYS A 5 -77.81 29.16 24.10
C LYS A 5 -76.63 29.60 23.26
N GLN A 6 -75.97 30.71 23.64
CA GLN A 6 -74.70 31.10 23.05
C GLN A 6 -73.59 30.17 23.49
N PHE A 7 -73.05 29.41 22.55
CA PHE A 7 -71.89 28.58 22.74
C PHE A 7 -70.62 29.45 22.68
N ARG A 8 -70.10 29.77 23.85
CA ARG A 8 -68.84 30.54 23.99
C ARG A 8 -67.68 29.67 23.56
N ARG A 9 -67.17 29.87 22.35
CA ARG A 9 -65.90 29.26 21.91
C ARG A 9 -64.78 29.88 22.75
N ARG A 10 -64.11 29.03 23.55
CA ARG A 10 -62.86 29.41 24.21
C ARG A 10 -61.78 29.53 23.16
N PRO A 11 -60.99 30.64 23.13
CA PRO A 11 -59.84 30.71 22.25
C PRO A 11 -58.84 29.62 22.74
N LEU A 12 -58.48 28.72 21.83
CA LEU A 12 -57.34 27.83 22.02
C LEU A 12 -56.11 28.79 21.94
N VAL A 13 -55.58 29.10 23.12
CA VAL A 13 -54.31 29.82 23.23
C VAL A 13 -53.23 28.86 22.72
N ASP A 14 -52.69 29.16 21.53
CA ASP A 14 -51.55 28.52 20.90
C ASP A 14 -50.37 28.54 21.90
N ARG A 15 -50.17 27.43 22.64
CA ARG A 15 -48.98 27.17 23.46
C ARG A 15 -47.86 26.49 22.63
N GLU A 16 -47.88 26.65 21.33
CA GLU A 16 -46.96 25.90 20.44
C GLU A 16 -45.63 26.58 20.16
N CYS A 17 -45.46 27.88 20.46
CA CYS A 17 -44.24 28.63 20.10
C CYS A 17 -42.97 28.20 20.87
N GLY A 18 -43.08 27.51 21.99
CA GLY A 18 -41.91 27.06 22.76
C GLY A 18 -41.44 25.63 22.41
N SER A 19 -42.36 24.78 21.95
CA SER A 19 -42.08 23.42 21.56
C SER A 19 -41.27 23.35 20.24
N MET A 20 -41.61 24.13 19.22
CA MET A 20 -40.91 24.20 17.96
C MET A 20 -39.45 24.59 18.07
N LEU A 21 -39.08 25.44 19.03
CA LEU A 21 -37.72 25.96 19.14
C LEU A 21 -36.78 24.91 19.73
N ILE A 22 -37.25 24.13 20.71
CA ILE A 22 -36.47 23.03 21.30
C ILE A 22 -36.32 21.84 20.31
N GLU A 23 -37.37 21.56 19.54
CA GLU A 23 -37.36 20.53 18.52
C GLU A 23 -36.35 20.85 17.39
N LEU A 24 -36.31 22.11 16.94
CA LEU A 24 -35.34 22.58 15.95
C LEU A 24 -33.92 22.51 16.50
N LEU A 25 -33.71 22.82 17.77
CA LEU A 25 -32.39 22.73 18.41
C LEU A 25 -31.91 21.28 18.49
N ILE A 26 -32.79 20.35 18.91
CA ILE A 26 -32.46 18.92 18.93
C ILE A 26 -32.18 18.39 17.53
N ALA A 27 -32.99 18.78 16.53
CA ALA A 27 -32.78 18.39 15.14
C ALA A 27 -31.43 18.87 14.61
N MET A 28 -31.01 20.11 14.92
CA MET A 28 -29.70 20.63 14.54
C MET A 28 -28.55 19.86 15.19
N VAL A 29 -28.67 19.50 16.47
CA VAL A 29 -27.66 18.71 17.19
C VAL A 29 -27.52 17.33 16.56
N VAL A 30 -28.63 16.64 16.30
CA VAL A 30 -28.62 15.31 15.66
C VAL A 30 -28.04 15.39 14.25
N LEU A 31 -28.40 16.43 13.49
CA LEU A 31 -27.85 16.67 12.15
C LEU A 31 -26.35 16.91 12.20
N ALA A 32 -25.86 17.72 13.15
CA ALA A 32 -24.43 18.00 13.30
C ALA A 32 -23.61 16.75 13.63
N ILE A 33 -24.13 15.91 14.52
CA ILE A 33 -23.50 14.61 14.88
C ILE A 33 -23.49 13.68 13.64
N GLY A 34 -24.61 13.60 12.92
CA GLY A 34 -24.72 12.79 11.70
C GLY A 34 -23.74 13.22 10.61
N LEU A 35 -23.65 14.51 10.34
CA LEU A 35 -22.70 15.07 9.35
C LEU A 35 -21.25 14.84 9.79
N GLY A 36 -20.94 15.03 11.08
CA GLY A 36 -19.61 14.74 11.63
C GLY A 36 -19.21 13.29 11.42
N GLY A 37 -20.11 12.35 11.66
CA GLY A 37 -19.87 10.91 11.41
C GLY A 37 -19.58 10.61 9.94
N ILE A 38 -20.34 11.20 9.01
CA ILE A 38 -20.14 11.00 7.57
C ILE A 38 -18.78 11.56 7.12
N LEU A 39 -18.36 12.71 7.63
CA LEU A 39 -17.06 13.30 7.30
C LEU A 39 -15.90 12.41 7.73
N VAL A 40 -15.96 11.83 8.93
CA VAL A 40 -14.93 10.89 9.42
C VAL A 40 -14.84 9.65 8.52
N LEU A 41 -15.98 9.07 8.14
CA LEU A 41 -16.03 7.91 7.24
C LEU A 41 -15.48 8.24 5.85
N LEU A 42 -15.77 9.41 5.33
CA LEU A 42 -15.29 9.86 4.02
C LEU A 42 -13.76 10.01 4.02
N VAL A 43 -13.20 10.64 5.04
CA VAL A 43 -11.73 10.77 5.19
C VAL A 43 -11.09 9.40 5.33
N ALA A 44 -11.65 8.51 6.15
CA ALA A 44 -11.14 7.14 6.31
C ALA A 44 -11.18 6.35 4.99
N SER A 45 -12.26 6.49 4.21
CA SER A 45 -12.41 5.84 2.91
C SER A 45 -11.36 6.31 1.89
N ILE A 46 -11.16 7.63 1.77
CA ILE A 46 -10.13 8.19 0.87
C ILE A 46 -8.75 7.68 1.24
N TYR A 47 -8.47 7.64 2.53
CA TYR A 47 -7.18 7.17 3.03
C TYR A 47 -6.95 5.69 2.72
N THR A 48 -7.93 4.83 3.01
CA THR A 48 -7.86 3.38 2.73
C THR A 48 -7.68 3.12 1.24
N ASN A 49 -8.43 3.82 0.39
CA ASN A 49 -8.31 3.69 -1.05
C ASN A 49 -6.92 4.09 -1.58
N ASN A 50 -6.34 5.18 -1.07
CA ASN A 50 -4.97 5.60 -1.40
C ASN A 50 -3.92 4.55 -1.00
N THR A 51 -4.09 3.93 0.16
CA THR A 51 -3.17 2.88 0.65
C THR A 51 -3.30 1.62 -0.20
N ALA A 52 -4.53 1.15 -0.46
CA ALA A 52 -4.78 0.00 -1.30
C ALA A 52 -4.21 0.17 -2.73
N GLY A 53 -4.33 1.37 -3.30
CA GLY A 53 -3.73 1.68 -4.60
C GLY A 53 -2.20 1.55 -4.60
N LYS A 54 -1.54 2.00 -3.54
CA LYS A 54 -0.07 1.87 -3.40
C LYS A 54 0.35 0.41 -3.25
N ASP A 55 -0.40 -0.38 -2.49
CA ASP A 55 -0.12 -1.80 -2.26
C ASP A 55 -0.30 -2.61 -3.55
N THR A 56 -1.37 -2.35 -4.29
CA THR A 56 -1.59 -2.96 -5.61
C THR A 56 -0.45 -2.64 -6.57
N THR A 57 -0.03 -1.38 -6.62
CA THR A 57 1.10 -0.96 -7.48
C THR A 57 2.40 -1.63 -7.03
N SER A 58 2.67 -1.74 -5.72
CA SER A 58 3.84 -2.46 -5.19
C SER A 58 3.87 -3.91 -5.68
N THR A 59 2.72 -4.58 -5.60
CA THR A 59 2.57 -5.97 -6.05
C THR A 59 2.83 -6.11 -7.55
N MET A 60 2.21 -5.28 -8.36
CA MET A 60 2.40 -5.31 -9.82
C MET A 60 3.86 -5.05 -10.24
N ILE A 61 4.54 -4.12 -9.58
CA ILE A 61 5.94 -3.82 -9.91
C ILE A 61 6.84 -4.97 -9.44
N ALA A 62 6.60 -5.54 -8.26
CA ALA A 62 7.36 -6.69 -7.77
C ALA A 62 7.20 -7.91 -8.71
N GLU A 63 5.97 -8.18 -9.18
CA GLU A 63 5.66 -9.21 -10.15
C GLU A 63 6.38 -8.98 -11.48
N HIS A 64 6.32 -7.75 -11.99
CA HIS A 64 7.02 -7.40 -13.23
C HIS A 64 8.53 -7.64 -13.15
N VAL A 65 9.17 -7.24 -12.05
CA VAL A 65 10.61 -7.50 -11.84
C VAL A 65 10.89 -8.99 -11.72
N LEU A 66 10.04 -9.71 -10.98
CA LEU A 66 10.15 -11.17 -10.82
C LEU A 66 10.09 -11.88 -12.17
N GLU A 67 9.15 -11.51 -13.03
CA GLU A 67 9.00 -12.07 -14.39
C GLU A 67 10.23 -11.78 -15.25
N GLN A 68 10.74 -10.55 -15.22
CA GLN A 68 11.92 -10.16 -15.97
C GLN A 68 13.15 -10.98 -15.57
N ILE A 69 13.35 -11.20 -14.27
CA ILE A 69 14.44 -12.02 -13.76
C ILE A 69 14.21 -13.49 -14.12
N SER A 70 13.00 -14.01 -13.94
CA SER A 70 12.67 -15.42 -14.17
C SER A 70 12.77 -15.84 -15.63
N ALA A 71 12.57 -14.88 -16.56
CA ALA A 71 12.73 -15.10 -18.00
C ALA A 71 14.18 -15.34 -18.43
N GLN A 72 15.16 -15.05 -17.57
CA GLN A 72 16.57 -15.31 -17.87
C GLN A 72 16.95 -16.74 -17.47
N PRO A 73 17.82 -17.42 -18.23
CA PRO A 73 18.37 -18.72 -17.82
C PRO A 73 19.06 -18.66 -16.45
N ALA A 74 18.98 -19.75 -15.67
CA ALA A 74 19.51 -19.78 -14.31
C ALA A 74 21.02 -19.54 -14.23
N ASN A 75 21.75 -19.93 -15.27
CA ASN A 75 23.20 -19.77 -15.41
C ASN A 75 23.61 -18.48 -16.16
N ALA A 76 22.65 -17.65 -16.58
CA ALA A 76 22.99 -16.43 -17.30
C ALA A 76 23.59 -15.39 -16.34
N VAL A 77 24.79 -14.95 -16.68
CA VAL A 77 25.41 -13.76 -16.09
C VAL A 77 24.99 -12.55 -16.92
N SER A 78 23.72 -12.15 -16.79
CA SER A 78 23.19 -11.05 -17.56
C SER A 78 22.68 -9.95 -16.64
N SER A 79 22.91 -8.69 -17.03
CA SER A 79 22.22 -7.55 -16.44
C SER A 79 21.09 -7.15 -17.38
N LEU A 80 19.90 -7.02 -16.81
CA LEU A 80 18.74 -6.46 -17.49
C LEU A 80 18.67 -4.95 -17.21
N THR A 81 18.10 -4.20 -18.11
CA THR A 81 17.78 -2.80 -17.87
C THR A 81 16.28 -2.61 -17.90
N LEU A 82 15.73 -2.09 -16.81
CA LEU A 82 14.32 -1.71 -16.68
C LEU A 82 14.23 -0.19 -16.63
N THR A 83 13.43 0.38 -17.52
CA THR A 83 13.21 1.84 -17.53
C THR A 83 11.92 2.16 -16.78
N ASP A 84 11.99 3.08 -15.84
CA ASP A 84 10.82 3.57 -15.10
C ASP A 84 10.06 4.65 -15.90
N CYS A 85 8.92 5.09 -15.37
CA CYS A 85 8.10 6.08 -16.07
C CYS A 85 8.73 7.50 -16.09
N ALA A 86 9.74 7.77 -15.26
CA ALA A 86 10.52 9.00 -15.29
C ALA A 86 11.64 8.95 -16.35
N GLY A 87 11.79 7.81 -17.05
CA GLY A 87 12.85 7.59 -18.04
C GLY A 87 14.18 7.13 -17.43
N THR A 88 14.22 6.81 -16.14
CA THR A 88 15.44 6.32 -15.48
C THR A 88 15.63 4.84 -15.79
N GLY A 89 16.79 4.47 -16.35
CA GLY A 89 17.19 3.09 -16.57
C GLY A 89 17.81 2.48 -15.31
N TRP A 90 17.27 1.37 -14.86
CA TRP A 90 17.74 0.61 -13.71
C TRP A 90 18.35 -0.71 -14.16
N SER A 91 19.61 -0.94 -13.78
CA SER A 91 20.28 -2.22 -14.04
C SER A 91 19.84 -3.25 -13.01
N ILE A 92 19.43 -4.43 -13.46
CA ILE A 92 18.99 -5.56 -12.62
C ILE A 92 20.04 -6.66 -12.76
N ASN A 93 20.74 -6.98 -11.69
CA ASN A 93 21.65 -8.11 -11.64
C ASN A 93 20.84 -9.39 -11.39
N THR A 94 21.11 -10.42 -12.20
CA THR A 94 20.42 -11.71 -12.14
C THR A 94 21.30 -12.86 -11.65
N VAL A 95 22.52 -12.56 -11.19
CA VAL A 95 23.46 -13.56 -10.67
C VAL A 95 23.01 -14.02 -9.29
N GLY A 96 22.80 -15.31 -9.11
CA GLY A 96 22.50 -15.92 -7.82
C GLY A 96 23.76 -16.46 -7.11
N ALA A 97 23.60 -16.79 -5.84
CA ALA A 97 24.57 -17.55 -5.04
C ALA A 97 23.87 -18.63 -4.22
N SER A 98 24.62 -19.62 -3.77
CA SER A 98 24.09 -20.59 -2.81
C SER A 98 23.78 -19.91 -1.48
N GLN A 99 22.85 -20.46 -0.73
CA GLN A 99 22.44 -19.91 0.57
C GLN A 99 23.63 -19.65 1.48
N GLY A 100 23.70 -18.45 2.03
CA GLY A 100 24.74 -18.03 2.97
C GLY A 100 26.14 -17.83 2.36
N THR A 101 26.31 -17.98 1.05
CA THR A 101 27.61 -17.77 0.38
C THR A 101 27.70 -16.44 -0.37
N GLY A 102 26.56 -15.82 -0.64
CA GLY A 102 26.46 -14.55 -1.34
C GLY A 102 26.26 -13.36 -0.41
N SER A 103 25.84 -12.25 -1.00
CA SER A 103 25.64 -10.98 -0.31
C SER A 103 24.31 -10.86 0.43
N GLY A 104 23.37 -11.79 0.23
CA GLY A 104 22.02 -11.78 0.81
C GLY A 104 21.93 -12.28 2.26
N GLY A 105 23.04 -12.31 2.97
CA GLY A 105 23.11 -12.76 4.36
C GLY A 105 23.02 -14.29 4.53
N SER A 106 22.88 -14.75 5.77
CA SER A 106 22.91 -16.19 6.10
C SER A 106 21.73 -16.99 5.52
N HIS A 107 20.65 -16.33 5.18
CA HIS A 107 19.43 -16.97 4.66
C HIS A 107 19.19 -16.70 3.17
N GLY A 108 19.93 -15.77 2.57
CA GLY A 108 19.84 -15.37 1.17
C GLY A 108 20.96 -15.94 0.28
N GLY A 109 20.83 -15.64 -1.00
CA GLY A 109 21.86 -15.86 -2.02
C GLY A 109 22.63 -14.59 -2.32
N ASN A 110 22.48 -14.05 -3.54
CA ASN A 110 22.97 -12.71 -3.88
C ASN A 110 21.80 -11.72 -3.93
N GLY A 111 21.98 -10.59 -3.25
CA GLY A 111 20.98 -9.53 -3.24
C GLY A 111 20.74 -8.95 -1.86
N ALA A 112 19.52 -8.48 -1.64
CA ALA A 112 19.08 -7.98 -0.35
C ALA A 112 18.99 -9.12 0.68
N ASN A 113 19.28 -8.80 1.94
CA ASN A 113 19.21 -9.79 3.00
C ASN A 113 17.83 -10.43 3.12
N LEU A 114 17.80 -11.73 3.37
CA LEU A 114 16.59 -12.46 3.72
C LEU A 114 16.50 -12.70 5.23
N THR A 115 15.27 -12.60 5.76
CA THR A 115 14.94 -13.01 7.12
C THR A 115 14.99 -14.53 7.26
N THR A 116 14.90 -15.06 8.48
CA THR A 116 14.78 -16.51 8.77
C THR A 116 13.59 -17.17 8.08
N THR A 117 12.55 -16.39 7.76
CA THR A 117 11.37 -16.86 7.01
C THR A 117 11.57 -16.78 5.50
N GLY A 118 12.73 -16.30 5.04
CA GLY A 118 13.10 -16.17 3.63
C GLY A 118 12.30 -15.08 2.89
N ILE A 119 11.93 -14.02 3.55
CA ILE A 119 11.39 -12.80 2.96
C ILE A 119 12.45 -11.69 3.00
N ILE A 120 12.34 -10.69 2.14
CA ILE A 120 13.27 -9.56 2.13
C ILE A 120 13.30 -8.87 3.51
N ASP A 121 14.51 -8.69 4.06
CA ASP A 121 14.70 -7.95 5.30
C ASP A 121 14.68 -6.43 5.05
N TRP A 122 13.59 -5.81 5.43
CA TRP A 122 13.41 -4.38 5.30
C TRP A 122 14.06 -3.55 6.40
N THR A 123 14.70 -4.18 7.40
CA THR A 123 15.49 -3.47 8.41
C THR A 123 16.86 -3.07 7.84
N GLU A 124 17.33 -3.77 6.81
CA GLU A 124 18.50 -3.41 6.05
C GLU A 124 18.33 -2.03 5.37
N SER A 125 19.33 -1.17 5.45
CA SER A 125 19.30 0.12 4.74
C SER A 125 19.41 -0.08 3.23
N TYR A 126 18.82 0.82 2.44
CA TYR A 126 18.93 0.75 0.97
C TYR A 126 20.39 0.76 0.48
N ALA A 127 21.24 1.54 1.15
CA ALA A 127 22.65 1.66 0.78
C ALA A 127 23.49 0.41 1.12
N ALA A 128 22.99 -0.47 1.98
CA ALA A 128 23.66 -1.73 2.33
C ALA A 128 23.37 -2.85 1.33
N VAL A 129 22.24 -2.73 0.59
CA VAL A 129 21.92 -3.70 -0.47
C VAL A 129 22.96 -3.60 -1.59
N PRO A 130 23.51 -4.72 -2.08
CA PRO A 130 24.48 -4.72 -3.15
C PRO A 130 23.98 -4.02 -4.41
N ALA A 131 24.89 -3.40 -5.14
CA ALA A 131 24.55 -2.67 -6.36
C ALA A 131 23.80 -3.56 -7.35
N ASN A 132 22.75 -2.99 -7.95
CA ASN A 132 21.88 -3.66 -8.93
C ASN A 132 21.05 -4.84 -8.38
N TYR A 133 20.87 -4.93 -7.05
CA TYR A 133 19.89 -5.81 -6.37
C TYR A 133 18.80 -5.02 -5.65
N ALA A 134 18.81 -3.71 -5.80
CA ALA A 134 17.75 -2.81 -5.39
C ALA A 134 17.60 -1.67 -6.37
N MET A 135 16.40 -1.11 -6.48
CA MET A 135 16.13 0.07 -7.28
C MET A 135 15.04 0.95 -6.66
N LYS A 136 15.08 2.23 -6.96
CA LYS A 136 14.04 3.19 -6.62
C LYS A 136 13.21 3.51 -7.86
N TYR A 137 12.27 2.65 -8.14
CA TYR A 137 11.43 2.70 -9.34
C TYR A 137 10.35 3.75 -9.19
N THR A 138 10.25 4.66 -10.16
CA THR A 138 9.18 5.67 -10.21
C THR A 138 8.00 5.13 -11.00
N ALA A 139 6.85 4.99 -10.35
CA ALA A 139 5.60 4.65 -11.00
C ALA A 139 4.76 5.91 -11.23
N CYS A 140 4.21 6.06 -12.43
CA CYS A 140 3.32 7.15 -12.80
C CYS A 140 1.86 6.71 -12.68
N GLY A 141 1.11 7.44 -11.87
CA GLY A 141 -0.32 7.27 -11.71
C GLY A 141 -1.13 8.24 -12.56
N ALA A 142 -2.45 8.09 -12.52
CA ALA A 142 -3.37 9.01 -13.16
C ALA A 142 -3.14 10.44 -12.65
N GLY A 143 -3.30 11.43 -13.54
CA GLY A 143 -3.08 12.84 -13.23
C GLY A 143 -1.62 13.25 -13.04
N GLY A 144 -0.65 12.46 -13.53
CA GLY A 144 0.78 12.80 -13.47
C GLY A 144 1.43 12.61 -12.10
N LYS A 145 0.73 11.99 -11.16
CA LYS A 145 1.27 11.70 -9.84
C LYS A 145 2.36 10.65 -9.92
N GLN A 146 3.56 10.99 -9.47
CA GLN A 146 4.69 10.07 -9.39
C GLN A 146 4.87 9.55 -7.97
N ILE A 147 5.05 8.25 -7.82
CA ILE A 147 5.34 7.59 -6.54
C ILE A 147 6.58 6.73 -6.73
N VAL A 148 7.56 6.93 -5.86
CA VAL A 148 8.80 6.16 -5.87
C VAL A 148 8.62 4.91 -5.01
N TYR A 149 9.00 3.76 -5.55
CA TYR A 149 8.99 2.47 -4.86
C TYR A 149 10.42 1.99 -4.62
N ASP A 150 10.70 1.53 -3.42
CA ASP A 150 11.92 0.80 -3.06
C ASP A 150 11.66 -0.68 -3.38
N ILE A 151 12.37 -1.23 -4.34
CA ILE A 151 12.24 -2.61 -4.79
C ILE A 151 13.56 -3.31 -4.52
N ARG A 152 13.50 -4.50 -3.93
CA ARG A 152 14.66 -5.30 -3.58
C ARG A 152 14.44 -6.74 -3.97
N TRP A 153 15.53 -7.41 -4.33
CA TRP A 153 15.47 -8.83 -4.66
C TRP A 153 16.69 -9.58 -4.14
N ASP A 154 16.50 -10.87 -4.00
CA ASP A 154 17.53 -11.84 -3.68
C ASP A 154 17.39 -13.06 -4.59
N ILE A 155 18.50 -13.63 -5.01
CA ILE A 155 18.55 -14.78 -5.92
C ILE A 155 19.40 -15.88 -5.30
N LEU A 156 18.71 -16.97 -4.91
CA LEU A 156 19.33 -18.17 -4.40
C LEU A 156 19.52 -19.20 -5.52
N THR A 157 20.75 -19.63 -5.72
CA THR A 157 21.06 -20.74 -6.60
C THR A 157 20.78 -22.05 -5.90
N MET A 158 19.82 -22.82 -6.40
CA MET A 158 19.44 -24.12 -5.86
C MET A 158 20.20 -25.25 -6.54
N SER A 159 20.46 -25.10 -7.83
CA SER A 159 21.27 -26.02 -8.65
C SER A 159 21.81 -25.26 -9.87
N ASN A 160 22.59 -25.93 -10.73
CA ASN A 160 23.09 -25.36 -11.98
C ASN A 160 21.96 -24.96 -12.94
N TYR A 161 20.75 -25.49 -12.73
CA TYR A 161 19.60 -25.30 -13.63
C TYR A 161 18.40 -24.64 -12.94
N SER A 162 18.49 -24.39 -11.64
CA SER A 162 17.36 -23.83 -10.91
C SER A 162 17.81 -22.79 -9.87
N ARG A 163 17.04 -21.72 -9.77
CA ARG A 163 17.23 -20.66 -8.79
C ARG A 163 15.90 -20.25 -8.18
N MET A 164 15.92 -19.87 -6.93
CA MET A 164 14.80 -19.23 -6.27
C MET A 164 15.01 -17.72 -6.32
N ILE A 165 14.00 -16.99 -6.75
CA ILE A 165 14.00 -15.53 -6.84
C ILE A 165 13.00 -15.02 -5.83
N VAL A 166 13.41 -14.10 -4.98
CA VAL A 166 12.56 -13.41 -4.01
C VAL A 166 12.57 -11.93 -4.33
N VAL A 167 11.42 -11.34 -4.59
CA VAL A 167 11.28 -9.90 -4.90
C VAL A 167 10.29 -9.28 -3.92
N SER A 168 10.58 -8.10 -3.45
CA SER A 168 9.66 -7.33 -2.62
C SER A 168 9.74 -5.85 -2.98
N ALA A 169 8.60 -5.16 -2.91
CA ALA A 169 8.49 -3.74 -3.22
C ALA A 169 7.67 -3.01 -2.15
N ARG A 170 8.03 -1.77 -1.86
CA ARG A 170 7.27 -0.89 -0.98
C ARG A 170 7.34 0.57 -1.45
N PRO A 171 6.35 1.42 -1.15
CA PRO A 171 6.47 2.85 -1.39
C PRO A 171 7.67 3.42 -0.62
N SER A 172 8.50 4.22 -1.29
CA SER A 172 9.65 4.89 -0.67
C SER A 172 9.18 5.89 0.40
N GLY A 173 9.86 5.91 1.55
CA GLY A 173 9.47 6.77 2.68
C GLY A 173 8.35 6.21 3.57
N SER A 174 7.88 4.99 3.34
CA SER A 174 6.98 4.32 4.29
C SER A 174 7.75 3.96 5.57
N PRO A 175 7.27 4.36 6.76
CA PRO A 175 7.96 4.04 8.00
C PRO A 175 7.98 2.53 8.23
N VAL A 176 9.15 2.00 8.58
CA VAL A 176 9.37 0.57 8.83
C VAL A 176 8.94 0.15 10.23
N VAL A 177 8.87 1.10 11.17
CA VAL A 177 8.67 0.78 12.59
C VAL A 177 7.76 1.82 13.26
N GLY A 178 6.76 1.35 14.02
CA GLY A 178 6.09 2.12 15.08
C GLY A 178 4.87 2.97 14.70
N GLY A 179 4.49 3.06 13.44
CA GLY A 179 3.23 3.68 13.04
C GLY A 179 2.13 2.63 12.83
N VAL A 180 0.91 2.96 13.19
CA VAL A 180 -0.30 2.09 13.14
C VAL A 180 -0.67 1.58 11.71
N ARG A 181 0.23 1.68 10.75
CA ARG A 181 -0.03 1.37 9.34
C ARG A 181 1.11 0.56 8.75
N TYR A 182 1.06 -0.72 9.03
CA TYR A 182 1.87 -1.71 8.32
C TYR A 182 1.35 -1.85 6.88
N ILE A 183 2.04 -1.22 5.94
CA ILE A 183 2.08 -1.75 4.59
C ILE A 183 3.04 -2.93 4.69
N ILE A 184 2.50 -4.13 4.71
CA ILE A 184 3.33 -5.34 4.61
C ILE A 184 3.79 -5.41 3.16
N PRO A 185 5.10 -5.23 2.87
CA PRO A 185 5.58 -5.29 1.50
C PRO A 185 5.25 -6.67 0.91
N PRO A 186 4.65 -6.74 -0.28
CA PRO A 186 4.44 -8.02 -0.93
C PRO A 186 5.78 -8.70 -1.16
N ASN A 187 5.90 -9.95 -0.77
CA ASN A 187 7.06 -10.79 -1.04
C ASN A 187 6.63 -11.86 -2.04
N MET A 188 7.17 -11.79 -3.24
CA MET A 188 6.90 -12.74 -4.29
C MET A 188 8.07 -13.69 -4.45
N ARG A 189 7.78 -14.97 -4.66
CA ARG A 189 8.78 -16.01 -4.86
C ARG A 189 8.44 -16.83 -6.09
N THR A 190 9.46 -17.17 -6.85
CA THR A 190 9.35 -18.15 -7.93
C THR A 190 10.61 -18.99 -7.99
N ILE A 191 10.46 -20.18 -8.56
CA ILE A 191 11.60 -21.02 -8.94
C ILE A 191 11.69 -20.89 -10.46
N GLY A 192 12.77 -20.27 -10.91
CA GLY A 192 13.07 -20.11 -12.34
C GLY A 192 14.29 -20.92 -12.73
N GLY A 193 14.35 -21.29 -14.00
CA GLY A 193 15.49 -21.93 -14.60
C GLY A 193 15.08 -22.97 -15.63
N MET A 194 15.80 -23.02 -16.69
CA MET A 194 16.11 -24.17 -17.55
C MET A 194 17.49 -24.02 -18.08
#